data_aec1bf2fefd43a76514efe981004e270
#
_entry.id   aec1bf2fefd43a76514efe981004e270
#
_cell.length_a   1.000
_cell.length_b   1.000
_cell.length_c   1.000
_cell.angle_alpha   90.00
_cell.angle_beta   90.00
_cell.angle_gamma   90.00
#
_symmetry.space_group_name_H-M   'P 1'
#
loop_
_entity.id
_entity.type
_entity.pdbx_description
1 polymer ?
#
loop_
_entity_poly.entity_id
_entity_poly.type
_entity_poly.pdbx_seq_one_letter_code
_entity_poly.pdbx_strand_id
1 'polypeptide(L)' 'MTKHYLFEDSATGEEFIVGADCVTDANVIASEYFEEPHFVCRLTDFEAEASGLDEY' A
#
# COMPACT_ATOMS: atom_id res chain seq x y z
N MET A 1 14.82 -5.90 2.01
CA MET A 1 14.67 -4.77 1.09
C MET A 1 13.22 -4.34 1.01
N THR A 2 12.96 -3.07 1.26
CA THR A 2 11.59 -2.56 1.30
C THR A 2 11.00 -2.49 -0.10
N LYS A 3 9.79 -2.97 -0.25
CA LYS A 3 9.03 -2.94 -1.50
C LYS A 3 7.81 -2.05 -1.30
N HIS A 4 7.24 -1.58 -2.40
CA HIS A 4 6.08 -0.70 -2.36
C HIS A 4 4.85 -1.47 -2.85
N TYR A 5 3.82 -1.49 -2.03
CA TYR A 5 2.58 -2.20 -2.34
C TYR A 5 1.42 -1.21 -2.38
N LEU A 6 0.70 -1.23 -3.50
CA LEU A 6 -0.48 -0.37 -3.67
C LEU A 6 -1.70 -1.06 -3.08
N PHE A 7 -2.42 -0.34 -2.25
CA PHE A 7 -3.66 -0.80 -1.65
C PHE A 7 -4.78 0.19 -1.93
N GLU A 8 -6.00 -0.30 -1.88
CA GLU A 8 -7.19 0.53 -1.93
C GLU A 8 -8.06 0.21 -0.73
N ASP A 9 -8.49 1.24 0.00
CA ASP A 9 -9.42 1.07 1.10
C ASP A 9 -10.84 1.14 0.53
N SER A 10 -11.55 0.01 0.51
CA SER A 10 -12.90 -0.04 -0.05
C SER A 10 -13.93 0.71 0.79
N ALA A 11 -13.62 0.99 2.05
CA ALA A 11 -14.52 1.78 2.91
C ALA A 11 -14.62 3.22 2.44
N THR A 12 -13.53 3.78 1.90
CA THR A 12 -13.47 5.19 1.48
C THR A 12 -13.15 5.37 0.00
N GLY A 13 -12.66 4.33 -0.68
CA GLY A 13 -12.17 4.41 -2.04
C GLY A 13 -10.79 5.05 -2.16
N GLU A 14 -10.11 5.28 -1.05
CA GLU A 14 -8.80 5.92 -1.04
C GLU A 14 -7.70 4.93 -1.40
N GLU A 15 -6.74 5.36 -2.21
CA GLU A 15 -5.57 4.56 -2.54
C GLU A 15 -4.38 5.03 -1.71
N PHE A 16 -3.51 4.09 -1.34
CA PHE A 16 -2.31 4.39 -0.55
C PHE A 16 -1.25 3.32 -0.80
N ILE A 17 -0.01 3.64 -0.40
CA ILE A 17 1.13 2.74 -0.57
C ILE A 17 1.62 2.29 0.80
N VAL A 18 1.99 1.02 0.90
CA VAL A 18 2.61 0.47 2.10
C VAL A 18 4.00 -0.05 1.78
N GLY A 19 5.00 0.42 2.51
CA GLY A 19 6.37 -0.07 2.40
C GLY A 19 6.58 -1.26 3.33
N ALA A 20 6.94 -2.42 2.78
CA ALA A 20 7.17 -3.63 3.56
C ALA A 20 8.05 -4.59 2.78
N ASP A 21 8.54 -5.63 3.44
CA ASP A 21 9.39 -6.62 2.78
C ASP A 21 8.62 -7.63 1.96
N CYS A 22 7.36 -7.87 2.32
CA CYS A 22 6.49 -8.80 1.60
C CYS A 22 5.04 -8.36 1.74
N VAL A 23 4.16 -8.95 0.91
CA VAL A 23 2.74 -8.57 0.89
C VAL A 23 2.03 -8.91 2.19
N THR A 24 2.45 -9.97 2.87
CA THR A 24 1.85 -10.35 4.16
C THR A 24 2.08 -9.25 5.20
N ASP A 25 3.32 -8.75 5.29
CA ASP A 25 3.65 -7.66 6.20
C ASP A 25 2.92 -6.39 5.80
N ALA A 26 2.81 -6.13 4.50
CA ALA A 26 2.10 -4.97 4.00
C ALA A 26 0.62 -5.00 4.40
N ASN A 27 -0.01 -6.17 4.33
CA ASN A 27 -1.40 -6.34 4.76
C ASN A 27 -1.59 -6.02 6.25
N VAL A 28 -0.65 -6.48 7.08
CA VAL A 28 -0.71 -6.19 8.52
C VAL A 28 -0.65 -4.69 8.77
N ILE A 29 0.30 -4.00 8.12
CA ILE A 29 0.45 -2.56 8.28
C ILE A 29 -0.79 -1.83 7.76
N ALA A 30 -1.29 -2.21 6.60
CA ALA A 30 -2.47 -1.58 6.01
C ALA A 30 -3.68 -1.71 6.95
N SER A 31 -3.85 -2.88 7.56
CA SER A 31 -4.96 -3.13 8.48
C SER A 31 -4.90 -2.29 9.75
N GLU A 32 -3.72 -1.80 10.13
CA GLU A 32 -3.58 -0.93 11.29
C GLU A 32 -4.06 0.50 11.01
N TYR A 33 -4.00 0.93 9.75
CA TYR A 33 -4.34 2.30 9.36
C TYR A 33 -5.69 2.42 8.68
N PHE A 34 -6.18 1.35 8.06
CA PHE A 34 -7.40 1.37 7.27
C PHE A 34 -8.32 0.21 7.64
N GLU A 35 -9.63 0.40 7.46
CA GLU A 35 -10.62 -0.60 7.86
C GLU A 35 -10.73 -1.76 6.87
N GLU A 36 -10.71 -1.46 5.57
CA GLU A 36 -10.90 -2.47 4.53
C GLU A 36 -9.84 -2.34 3.43
N PRO A 37 -8.56 -2.51 3.76
CA PRO A 37 -7.50 -2.40 2.77
C PRO A 37 -7.46 -3.63 1.88
N HIS A 38 -7.37 -3.41 0.57
CA HIS A 38 -7.24 -4.48 -0.41
C HIS A 38 -5.98 -4.27 -1.22
N PHE A 39 -5.17 -5.31 -1.34
CA PHE A 39 -3.97 -5.29 -2.16
C PHE A 39 -4.35 -5.16 -3.64
N VAL A 40 -3.75 -4.19 -4.33
CA VAL A 40 -3.97 -3.98 -5.75
C VAL A 40 -2.80 -4.55 -6.57
N CYS A 41 -1.60 -4.03 -6.34
CA CYS A 41 -0.40 -4.50 -7.04
C CYS A 41 0.86 -3.99 -6.36
N ARG A 42 1.99 -4.57 -6.76
CA ARG A 42 3.30 -4.09 -6.31
C ARG A 42 3.76 -3.00 -7.27
N LEU A 43 4.32 -1.93 -6.71
CA LEU A 43 4.88 -0.83 -7.49
C LEU A 43 6.40 -0.86 -7.43
N THR A 44 7.03 -0.39 -8.50
CA THR A 44 8.47 -0.12 -8.48
C THR A 44 8.71 1.18 -7.72
N ASP A 45 9.97 1.43 -7.33
CA ASP A 45 10.33 2.69 -6.68
C ASP A 45 9.90 3.89 -7.50
N PHE A 46 10.09 3.83 -8.82
CA PHE A 46 9.70 4.89 -9.73
C PHE A 46 8.19 5.10 -9.73
N GLU A 47 7.44 4.01 -9.82
CA GLU A 47 5.98 4.09 -9.84
C GLU A 47 5.41 4.63 -8.53
N ALA A 48 5.97 4.20 -7.41
CA ALA A 48 5.53 4.68 -6.09
C ALA A 48 5.77 6.18 -5.96
N GLU A 49 6.93 6.68 -6.40
CA GLU A 49 7.26 8.09 -6.35
C GLU A 49 6.37 8.90 -7.31
N ALA A 50 6.15 8.39 -8.50
CA ALA A 50 5.36 9.08 -9.52
C ALA A 50 3.86 9.15 -9.18
N SER A 51 3.38 8.22 -8.35
CA SER A 51 1.95 8.15 -8.01
C SER A 51 1.48 9.34 -7.17
N GLY A 52 2.37 9.93 -6.38
CA GLY A 52 2.01 11.01 -5.47
C GLY A 52 1.16 10.57 -4.29
N LEU A 53 1.00 9.25 -4.07
CA LEU A 53 0.22 8.72 -2.97
C LEU A 53 1.02 8.70 -1.68
N ASP A 54 0.33 8.76 -0.54
CA ASP A 54 0.97 8.64 0.75
C ASP A 54 1.49 7.22 0.95
N GLU A 55 2.65 7.10 1.59
CA GLU A 55 3.27 5.81 1.89
C GLU A 55 3.30 5.57 3.40
N TYR A 56 2.89 4.38 3.81
CA TYR A 56 2.81 3.97 5.22
C TYR A 56 3.84 2.93 5.62
#